data_b51122671aa2574ed870ff381bfab9e1
#
_entry.id   b51122671aa2574ed870ff381bfab9e1
#
_cell.length_a   1.000
_cell.length_b   1.000
_cell.length_c   1.000
_cell.angle_alpha   90.00
_cell.angle_beta   90.00
_cell.angle_gamma   90.00
#
_symmetry.space_group_name_H-M   'P 1'
#
loop_
_entity.id
_entity.type
_entity.pdbx_description
1 polymer ?
#
loop_
_entity_poly.entity_id
_entity_poly.type
_entity_poly.pdbx_seq_one_letter_code
_entity_poly.pdbx_strand_id
1 'polypeptide(L)'
;ASDVYKRQDMISDETKNSLTEYYYVGSLENYDEVYRACAYFSSHYGKIDWIESENEYWLELEATLRRDFNVTTGPQIQDMRWMKFKSAMKEVYKSAGLKVADYIKLDTLYEALEFTKKNGYPVIVKPDNGVGATHTYKLKDDEELKDFYNHKQDYIDYILEDFVPGDVVTFEGVTDKDKNILFSTSHYMDTSIMDTVNDASDIYFHSEPVEGKPIYEIGEKVVKAFDTRSRFFHFEFIKLSEDKPGLGRKGDLVPLEVNTVSYTHLRAHET
;
A
#
# COMPACT_ATOMS: atom_id res chain seq x y z
N ALA A 1 14.51 -5.78 -21.37
CA ALA A 1 13.87 -6.23 -20.14
C ALA A 1 13.78 -7.74 -20.12
N SER A 2 13.92 -8.32 -18.93
CA SER A 2 13.80 -9.79 -18.74
C SER A 2 12.74 -10.01 -17.66
N ASP A 3 11.98 -11.10 -17.77
CA ASP A 3 10.87 -11.36 -16.88
C ASP A 3 10.86 -12.80 -16.34
N VAL A 4 10.27 -12.97 -15.15
CA VAL A 4 10.10 -14.26 -14.48
C VAL A 4 8.61 -14.58 -14.42
N TYR A 5 8.20 -15.69 -15.05
CA TYR A 5 6.80 -16.06 -15.19
C TYR A 5 6.50 -17.45 -14.64
N LYS A 6 5.33 -17.55 -13.99
CA LYS A 6 4.76 -18.85 -13.56
C LYS A 6 3.99 -19.54 -14.69
N ARG A 7 3.37 -18.78 -15.61
CA ARG A 7 2.47 -19.33 -16.64
C ARG A 7 2.79 -18.72 -18.01
N GLN A 8 3.64 -19.41 -18.76
CA GLN A 8 4.05 -18.99 -20.10
C GLN A 8 2.92 -18.93 -21.12
N ASP A 9 1.88 -19.75 -20.93
CA ASP A 9 0.69 -19.81 -21.78
C ASP A 9 -0.16 -18.54 -21.71
N MET A 10 0.04 -17.71 -20.67
CA MET A 10 -0.68 -16.45 -20.48
C MET A 10 0.07 -15.21 -20.99
N ILE A 11 1.31 -15.37 -21.43
CA ILE A 11 2.07 -14.24 -21.98
C ILE A 11 1.70 -14.07 -23.46
N SER A 12 1.17 -12.89 -23.81
CA SER A 12 0.88 -12.58 -25.21
C SER A 12 2.14 -12.57 -26.08
N ASP A 13 1.97 -12.80 -27.38
CA ASP A 13 3.11 -12.73 -28.29
C ASP A 13 3.71 -11.30 -28.36
N GLU A 14 2.90 -10.27 -28.18
CA GLU A 14 3.37 -8.89 -28.06
C GLU A 14 4.27 -8.70 -26.85
N THR A 15 3.87 -9.20 -25.68
CA THR A 15 4.69 -9.16 -24.46
C THR A 15 5.99 -9.93 -24.67
N LYS A 16 5.94 -11.16 -25.20
CA LYS A 16 7.15 -11.96 -25.48
C LYS A 16 8.13 -11.22 -26.41
N ASN A 17 7.61 -10.57 -27.45
CA ASN A 17 8.44 -9.84 -28.40
C ASN A 17 9.04 -8.54 -27.83
N SER A 18 8.47 -7.99 -26.78
CA SER A 18 8.97 -6.78 -26.10
C SER A 18 10.04 -7.09 -25.02
N LEU A 19 10.15 -8.35 -24.59
CA LEU A 19 11.16 -8.80 -23.63
C LEU A 19 12.45 -9.18 -24.31
N THR A 20 13.58 -8.92 -23.65
CA THR A 20 14.89 -9.45 -24.08
C THR A 20 14.93 -10.95 -23.85
N GLU A 21 14.45 -11.40 -22.71
CA GLU A 21 14.32 -12.81 -22.33
C GLU A 21 13.31 -12.97 -21.19
N TYR A 22 12.80 -14.18 -21.00
CA TYR A 22 11.99 -14.55 -19.86
C TYR A 22 12.40 -15.91 -19.29
N TYR A 23 12.20 -16.08 -17.98
CA TYR A 23 12.54 -17.30 -17.26
C TYR A 23 11.32 -17.88 -16.57
N TYR A 24 11.05 -19.16 -16.76
CA TYR A 24 9.93 -19.85 -16.13
C TYR A 24 10.31 -20.35 -14.73
N VAL A 25 9.42 -20.09 -13.75
CA VAL A 25 9.49 -20.65 -12.39
C VAL A 25 8.18 -21.36 -12.04
N GLY A 26 8.24 -22.39 -11.22
CA GLY A 26 7.08 -23.13 -10.76
C GLY A 26 6.22 -22.31 -9.79
N SER A 27 6.82 -21.49 -8.97
CA SER A 27 6.14 -20.57 -8.07
C SER A 27 6.99 -19.33 -7.80
N LEU A 28 6.34 -18.14 -7.84
CA LEU A 28 6.98 -16.89 -7.39
C LEU A 28 7.11 -16.84 -5.85
N GLU A 29 6.42 -17.70 -5.11
CA GLU A 29 6.60 -17.85 -3.66
C GLU A 29 7.85 -18.66 -3.29
N ASN A 30 8.41 -19.42 -4.26
CA ASN A 30 9.63 -20.17 -4.06
C ASN A 30 10.84 -19.26 -4.31
N TYR A 31 11.38 -18.72 -3.22
CA TYR A 31 12.54 -17.85 -3.27
C TYR A 31 13.71 -18.45 -4.07
N ASP A 32 14.03 -19.75 -3.86
CA ASP A 32 15.15 -20.40 -4.52
C ASP A 32 14.99 -20.46 -6.06
N GLU A 33 13.76 -20.65 -6.54
CA GLU A 33 13.49 -20.63 -7.97
C GLU A 33 13.66 -19.23 -8.57
N VAL A 34 13.13 -18.20 -7.89
CA VAL A 34 13.24 -16.81 -8.34
C VAL A 34 14.69 -16.33 -8.25
N TYR A 35 15.42 -16.72 -7.18
CA TYR A 35 16.85 -16.44 -7.05
C TYR A 35 17.66 -17.02 -8.21
N ARG A 36 17.38 -18.28 -8.62
CA ARG A 36 18.04 -18.92 -9.78
C ARG A 36 17.74 -18.20 -11.08
N ALA A 37 16.51 -17.71 -11.26
CA ALA A 37 16.15 -16.89 -12.41
C ALA A 37 16.98 -15.59 -12.46
N CYS A 38 17.09 -14.89 -11.33
CA CYS A 38 17.93 -13.69 -11.22
C CYS A 38 19.42 -14.02 -11.47
N ALA A 39 19.93 -15.14 -10.93
CA ALA A 39 21.29 -15.59 -11.15
C ALA A 39 21.55 -15.92 -12.63
N TYR A 40 20.58 -16.55 -13.30
CA TYR A 40 20.63 -16.80 -14.73
C TYR A 40 20.77 -15.49 -15.52
N PHE A 41 19.90 -14.52 -15.30
CA PHE A 41 19.96 -13.23 -15.97
C PHE A 41 21.26 -12.49 -15.67
N SER A 42 21.70 -12.48 -14.41
CA SER A 42 22.97 -11.84 -14.04
C SER A 42 24.17 -12.49 -14.73
N SER A 43 24.16 -13.81 -14.92
CA SER A 43 25.25 -14.52 -15.61
C SER A 43 25.30 -14.26 -17.13
N HIS A 44 24.13 -13.99 -17.74
CA HIS A 44 24.05 -13.79 -19.21
C HIS A 44 24.18 -12.32 -19.61
N TYR A 45 23.63 -11.41 -18.78
CA TYR A 45 23.51 -9.99 -19.12
C TYR A 45 24.32 -9.07 -18.20
N GLY A 46 25.00 -9.62 -17.18
CA GLY A 46 25.75 -8.84 -16.21
C GLY A 46 24.90 -8.40 -15.02
N LYS A 47 25.36 -7.35 -14.35
CA LYS A 47 24.70 -6.85 -13.13
C LYS A 47 23.24 -6.47 -13.40
N ILE A 48 22.36 -6.91 -12.52
CA ILE A 48 20.96 -6.49 -12.52
C ILE A 48 20.89 -5.09 -11.92
N ASP A 49 20.29 -4.15 -12.64
CA ASP A 49 20.11 -2.77 -12.18
C ASP A 49 18.74 -2.52 -11.55
N TRP A 50 17.75 -3.39 -11.84
CA TRP A 50 16.36 -3.19 -11.44
C TRP A 50 15.64 -4.52 -11.19
N ILE A 51 14.94 -4.62 -10.06
CA ILE A 51 14.04 -5.75 -9.74
C ILE A 51 12.72 -5.14 -9.26
N GLU A 52 11.63 -5.47 -9.94
CA GLU A 52 10.30 -4.92 -9.67
C GLU A 52 9.21 -5.93 -10.05
N SER A 53 8.16 -6.07 -9.24
CA SER A 53 7.00 -6.92 -9.56
C SER A 53 5.74 -6.11 -9.87
N GLU A 54 5.71 -4.83 -9.54
CA GLU A 54 4.52 -3.98 -9.61
C GLU A 54 3.33 -4.57 -8.85
N ASN A 55 3.62 -5.30 -7.75
CA ASN A 55 2.62 -5.95 -6.92
C ASN A 55 3.03 -5.92 -5.45
N GLU A 56 2.18 -5.36 -4.60
CA GLU A 56 2.39 -5.20 -3.16
C GLU A 56 2.71 -6.53 -2.43
N TYR A 57 2.14 -7.65 -2.89
CA TYR A 57 2.37 -8.96 -2.31
C TYR A 57 3.84 -9.39 -2.37
N TRP A 58 4.58 -8.96 -3.41
CA TRP A 58 5.96 -9.39 -3.66
C TRP A 58 7.03 -8.43 -3.12
N LEU A 59 6.68 -7.34 -2.45
CA LEU A 59 7.62 -6.31 -1.98
C LEU A 59 8.77 -6.89 -1.13
N GLU A 60 8.51 -7.86 -0.25
CA GLU A 60 9.56 -8.48 0.58
C GLU A 60 10.49 -9.39 -0.25
N LEU A 61 9.92 -10.13 -1.21
CA LEU A 61 10.70 -10.93 -2.14
C LEU A 61 11.64 -10.05 -2.97
N GLU A 62 11.11 -8.98 -3.55
CA GLU A 62 11.90 -8.01 -4.32
C GLU A 62 13.02 -7.40 -3.48
N ALA A 63 12.72 -6.93 -2.29
CA ALA A 63 13.69 -6.32 -1.40
C ALA A 63 14.79 -7.32 -0.99
N THR A 64 14.43 -8.59 -0.78
CA THR A 64 15.38 -9.67 -0.50
C THR A 64 16.29 -9.93 -1.69
N LEU A 65 15.72 -10.04 -2.89
CA LEU A 65 16.49 -10.24 -4.13
C LEU A 65 17.39 -9.03 -4.44
N ARG A 66 16.92 -7.79 -4.22
CA ARG A 66 17.75 -6.58 -4.37
C ARG A 66 19.00 -6.65 -3.48
N ARG A 67 18.84 -7.03 -2.22
CA ARG A 67 19.95 -7.23 -1.29
C ARG A 67 20.92 -8.30 -1.83
N ASP A 68 20.41 -9.45 -2.24
CA ASP A 68 21.23 -10.61 -2.60
C ASP A 68 21.98 -10.43 -3.93
N PHE A 69 21.43 -9.64 -4.84
CA PHE A 69 22.05 -9.27 -6.13
C PHE A 69 22.71 -7.88 -6.12
N ASN A 70 22.81 -7.23 -4.95
CA ASN A 70 23.38 -5.89 -4.80
C ASN A 70 22.73 -4.86 -5.75
N VAL A 71 21.41 -4.94 -5.89
CA VAL A 71 20.59 -3.97 -6.63
C VAL A 71 20.23 -2.83 -5.68
N THR A 72 20.71 -1.64 -5.98
CA THR A 72 20.56 -0.45 -5.10
C THR A 72 19.36 0.43 -5.46
N THR A 73 18.68 0.13 -6.56
CA THR A 73 17.44 0.79 -6.95
C THR A 73 16.25 0.19 -6.21
N GLY A 74 15.37 1.03 -5.69
CA GLY A 74 14.16 0.61 -4.98
C GLY A 74 14.33 0.33 -3.49
N PRO A 75 13.21 0.11 -2.77
CA PRO A 75 13.20 -0.19 -1.35
C PRO A 75 14.02 -1.44 -1.02
N GLN A 76 14.77 -1.36 0.06
CA GLN A 76 15.60 -2.44 0.56
C GLN A 76 14.87 -3.20 1.66
N ILE A 77 15.41 -4.33 2.11
CA ILE A 77 14.77 -5.16 3.14
C ILE A 77 14.49 -4.41 4.45
N GLN A 78 15.38 -3.47 4.83
CA GLN A 78 15.19 -2.64 6.01
C GLN A 78 14.04 -1.64 5.88
N ASP A 79 13.63 -1.30 4.65
CA ASP A 79 12.55 -0.35 4.36
C ASP A 79 11.17 -1.01 4.45
N MET A 80 11.12 -2.35 4.41
CA MET A 80 9.86 -3.11 4.44
C MET A 80 9.02 -2.82 5.67
N ARG A 81 9.64 -2.44 6.77
CA ARG A 81 8.93 -2.07 8.00
C ARG A 81 7.96 -0.90 7.76
N TRP A 82 8.41 0.15 7.10
CA TRP A 82 7.56 1.34 6.83
C TRP A 82 6.76 1.24 5.55
N MET A 83 7.04 0.27 4.70
CA MET A 83 6.31 0.02 3.46
C MET A 83 5.16 -0.95 3.62
N LYS A 84 5.14 -1.77 4.70
CA LYS A 84 4.15 -2.83 4.89
C LYS A 84 3.35 -2.72 6.18
N PHE A 85 3.93 -2.17 7.26
CA PHE A 85 3.25 -2.07 8.54
C PHE A 85 2.59 -0.72 8.71
N LYS A 86 1.25 -0.71 8.80
CA LYS A 86 0.43 0.52 8.91
C LYS A 86 0.80 1.34 10.15
N SER A 87 1.12 0.68 11.26
CA SER A 87 1.62 1.34 12.46
C SER A 87 2.94 2.08 12.23
N ALA A 88 3.87 1.49 11.47
CA ALA A 88 5.14 2.12 11.16
C ALA A 88 5.00 3.23 10.10
N MET A 89 4.10 3.08 9.10
CA MET A 89 3.77 4.15 8.14
C MET A 89 3.30 5.41 8.88
N LYS A 90 2.45 5.25 9.92
CA LYS A 90 1.94 6.39 10.71
C LYS A 90 3.05 7.17 11.41
N GLU A 91 4.12 6.50 11.84
CA GLU A 91 5.28 7.18 12.43
C GLU A 91 6.06 7.99 11.39
N VAL A 92 6.19 7.49 10.15
CA VAL A 92 6.79 8.25 9.05
C VAL A 92 5.94 9.48 8.71
N TYR A 93 4.62 9.32 8.60
CA TYR A 93 3.72 10.46 8.37
C TYR A 93 3.84 11.54 9.45
N LYS A 94 3.84 11.13 10.74
CA LYS A 94 4.04 12.06 11.86
C LYS A 94 5.37 12.80 11.77
N SER A 95 6.45 12.10 11.42
CA SER A 95 7.77 12.71 11.26
C SER A 95 7.82 13.73 10.11
N ALA A 96 6.98 13.55 9.09
CA ALA A 96 6.78 14.50 7.99
C ALA A 96 5.83 15.65 8.33
N GLY A 97 5.35 15.73 9.58
CA GLY A 97 4.42 16.77 10.04
C GLY A 97 2.97 16.56 9.57
N LEU A 98 2.62 15.35 9.14
CA LEU A 98 1.27 14.99 8.73
C LEU A 98 0.50 14.40 9.92
N LYS A 99 -0.78 14.77 10.03
CA LYS A 99 -1.66 14.22 11.05
C LYS A 99 -2.20 12.87 10.58
N VAL A 100 -2.31 11.93 11.48
CA VAL A 100 -2.87 10.58 11.25
C VAL A 100 -3.88 10.26 12.34
N ALA A 101 -4.81 9.35 12.05
CA ALA A 101 -5.72 8.83 13.06
C ALA A 101 -4.97 8.29 14.28
N ASP A 102 -5.47 8.56 15.49
CA ASP A 102 -4.98 7.92 16.71
C ASP A 102 -5.13 6.40 16.57
N TYR A 103 -4.14 5.66 17.07
CA TYR A 103 -4.16 4.21 16.98
C TYR A 103 -3.37 3.56 18.10
N ILE A 104 -3.67 2.28 18.34
CA ILE A 104 -2.85 1.36 19.14
C ILE A 104 -2.65 0.05 18.40
N LYS A 105 -1.59 -0.70 18.73
CA LYS A 105 -1.53 -2.12 18.42
C LYS A 105 -2.48 -2.86 19.33
N LEU A 106 -3.27 -3.76 18.76
CA LEU A 106 -4.31 -4.48 19.49
C LEU A 106 -3.70 -5.68 20.22
N ASP A 107 -3.22 -5.48 21.44
CA ASP A 107 -2.65 -6.52 22.27
C ASP A 107 -3.70 -7.08 23.24
N THR A 108 -4.25 -6.26 24.13
CA THR A 108 -5.23 -6.68 25.14
C THR A 108 -6.61 -6.02 24.92
N LEU A 109 -7.66 -6.74 25.30
CA LEU A 109 -9.02 -6.17 25.28
C LEU A 109 -9.13 -4.95 26.22
N TYR A 110 -8.40 -4.95 27.34
CA TYR A 110 -8.40 -3.84 28.27
C TYR A 110 -7.86 -2.56 27.60
N GLU A 111 -6.74 -2.62 26.91
CA GLU A 111 -6.16 -1.46 26.21
C GLU A 111 -7.08 -0.99 25.08
N ALA A 112 -7.72 -1.92 24.38
CA ALA A 112 -8.71 -1.58 23.35
C ALA A 112 -9.90 -0.82 23.91
N LEU A 113 -10.46 -1.24 25.05
CA LEU A 113 -11.55 -0.56 25.73
C LEU A 113 -11.13 0.80 26.30
N GLU A 114 -9.92 0.94 26.82
CA GLU A 114 -9.40 2.27 27.27
C GLU A 114 -9.19 3.20 26.06
N PHE A 115 -8.76 2.66 24.92
CA PHE A 115 -8.64 3.44 23.68
C PHE A 115 -10.00 3.97 23.20
N THR A 116 -11.04 3.12 23.16
CA THR A 116 -12.39 3.53 22.73
C THR A 116 -13.05 4.47 23.70
N LYS A 117 -12.79 4.33 24.99
CA LYS A 117 -13.26 5.28 26.03
C LYS A 117 -12.70 6.69 25.84
N LYS A 118 -11.45 6.79 25.35
CA LYS A 118 -10.79 8.07 25.06
C LYS A 118 -11.27 8.68 23.75
N ASN A 119 -11.33 7.88 22.68
CA ASN A 119 -11.53 8.36 21.32
C ASN A 119 -12.99 8.27 20.85
N GLY A 120 -13.82 7.43 21.49
CA GLY A 120 -15.20 7.16 21.09
C GLY A 120 -15.31 6.07 20.01
N TYR A 121 -16.54 5.88 19.55
CA TYR A 121 -16.90 5.00 18.45
C TYR A 121 -17.44 5.82 17.26
N PRO A 122 -17.42 5.28 16.03
CA PRO A 122 -16.89 3.98 15.65
C PRO A 122 -15.35 3.96 15.63
N VAL A 123 -14.77 2.77 15.68
CA VAL A 123 -13.33 2.51 15.50
C VAL A 123 -13.10 1.54 14.36
N ILE A 124 -11.90 1.54 13.81
CA ILE A 124 -11.49 0.60 12.76
C ILE A 124 -10.47 -0.38 13.34
N VAL A 125 -10.69 -1.67 13.13
CA VAL A 125 -9.69 -2.72 13.38
C VAL A 125 -9.26 -3.30 12.03
N LYS A 126 -7.95 -3.38 11.81
CA LYS A 126 -7.39 -3.93 10.58
C LYS A 126 -6.02 -4.56 10.83
N PRO A 127 -5.57 -5.52 9.99
CA PRO A 127 -4.21 -6.05 10.07
C PRO A 127 -3.16 -4.93 9.99
N ASP A 128 -2.15 -4.97 10.85
CA ASP A 128 -1.00 -4.05 10.78
C ASP A 128 -0.19 -4.28 9.50
N ASN A 129 -0.05 -5.56 9.10
CA ASN A 129 0.55 -5.97 7.84
C ASN A 129 -0.49 -6.74 7.02
N GLY A 130 -1.06 -6.11 6.01
CA GLY A 130 -2.08 -6.72 5.15
C GLY A 130 -2.29 -5.92 3.88
N VAL A 131 -2.74 -6.59 2.84
CA VAL A 131 -3.00 -6.03 1.50
C VAL A 131 -4.50 -5.81 1.33
N GLY A 132 -4.88 -4.64 0.87
CA GLY A 132 -6.28 -4.28 0.64
C GLY A 132 -7.11 -4.15 1.94
N ALA A 133 -8.43 -4.20 1.81
CA ALA A 133 -9.36 -4.06 2.94
C ALA A 133 -9.70 -5.40 3.63
N THR A 134 -8.99 -6.48 3.31
CA THR A 134 -9.24 -7.81 3.88
C THR A 134 -9.03 -7.78 5.40
N HIS A 135 -9.99 -8.33 6.16
CA HIS A 135 -9.98 -8.33 7.62
C HIS A 135 -10.02 -6.92 8.26
N THR A 136 -10.62 -5.95 7.55
CA THR A 136 -10.89 -4.61 8.09
C THR A 136 -12.32 -4.54 8.60
N TYR A 137 -12.48 -4.10 9.85
CA TYR A 137 -13.77 -4.08 10.55
C TYR A 137 -14.03 -2.70 11.14
N LYS A 138 -15.24 -2.20 10.94
CA LYS A 138 -15.74 -0.98 11.59
C LYS A 138 -16.62 -1.39 12.76
N LEU A 139 -16.15 -1.13 13.97
CA LEU A 139 -16.82 -1.50 15.21
C LEU A 139 -17.52 -0.29 15.82
N LYS A 140 -18.75 -0.46 16.28
CA LYS A 140 -19.65 0.62 16.66
C LYS A 140 -19.80 0.79 18.16
N ASP A 141 -19.46 -0.25 18.94
CA ASP A 141 -19.61 -0.27 20.40
C ASP A 141 -18.71 -1.32 21.07
N ASP A 142 -18.77 -1.37 22.40
CA ASP A 142 -18.00 -2.31 23.22
C ASP A 142 -18.37 -3.78 22.99
N GLU A 143 -19.61 -4.08 22.56
CA GLU A 143 -20.07 -5.46 22.32
C GLU A 143 -19.44 -5.98 21.04
N GLU A 144 -19.47 -5.21 19.95
CA GLU A 144 -18.81 -5.55 18.70
C GLU A 144 -17.29 -5.67 18.89
N LEU A 145 -16.66 -4.79 19.70
CA LEU A 145 -15.23 -4.86 20.00
C LEU A 145 -14.87 -6.13 20.78
N LYS A 146 -15.65 -6.52 21.78
CA LYS A 146 -15.44 -7.75 22.55
C LYS A 146 -15.66 -8.99 21.70
N ASP A 147 -16.68 -8.99 20.84
CA ASP A 147 -16.96 -10.08 19.93
C ASP A 147 -15.82 -10.25 18.93
N PHE A 148 -15.37 -9.18 18.29
CA PHE A 148 -14.18 -9.21 17.43
C PHE A 148 -12.97 -9.77 18.15
N TYR A 149 -12.64 -9.26 19.36
CA TYR A 149 -11.48 -9.68 20.13
C TYR A 149 -11.49 -11.17 20.46
N ASN A 150 -12.67 -11.74 20.75
CA ASN A 150 -12.83 -13.15 21.07
C ASN A 150 -12.72 -14.06 19.85
N HIS A 151 -12.98 -13.56 18.64
CA HIS A 151 -13.00 -14.34 17.39
C HIS A 151 -11.89 -13.96 16.41
N LYS A 152 -11.06 -12.97 16.73
CA LYS A 152 -9.93 -12.54 15.88
C LYS A 152 -8.96 -13.71 15.64
N GLN A 153 -8.28 -13.65 14.52
CA GLN A 153 -7.26 -14.65 14.19
C GLN A 153 -5.96 -14.35 14.96
N ASP A 154 -5.52 -15.28 15.78
CA ASP A 154 -4.36 -15.08 16.69
C ASP A 154 -3.01 -14.94 15.95
N TYR A 155 -2.95 -15.36 14.68
CA TYR A 155 -1.74 -15.22 13.86
C TYR A 155 -1.68 -13.89 13.08
N ILE A 156 -2.67 -13.02 13.23
CA ILE A 156 -2.70 -11.68 12.63
C ILE A 156 -2.49 -10.62 13.71
N ASP A 157 -1.47 -9.79 13.51
CA ASP A 157 -1.28 -8.58 14.31
C ASP A 157 -2.23 -7.50 13.81
N TYR A 158 -3.09 -7.00 14.68
CA TYR A 158 -4.07 -5.96 14.35
C TYR A 158 -3.67 -4.61 14.95
N ILE A 159 -4.09 -3.54 14.29
CA ILE A 159 -4.18 -2.20 14.87
C ILE A 159 -5.63 -1.82 15.07
N LEU A 160 -5.89 -1.08 16.14
CA LEU A 160 -7.16 -0.42 16.42
C LEU A 160 -6.96 1.07 16.26
N GLU A 161 -7.75 1.71 15.42
CA GLU A 161 -7.61 3.14 15.13
C GLU A 161 -8.95 3.89 15.21
N ASP A 162 -8.86 5.18 15.53
CA ASP A 162 -10.00 6.09 15.48
C ASP A 162 -10.55 6.19 14.05
N PHE A 163 -11.86 6.15 13.92
CA PHE A 163 -12.51 6.27 12.60
C PHE A 163 -12.34 7.67 12.03
N VAL A 164 -11.89 7.74 10.79
CA VAL A 164 -11.76 8.99 10.03
C VAL A 164 -12.94 9.09 9.07
N PRO A 165 -13.85 10.06 9.26
CA PRO A 165 -14.99 10.22 8.36
C PRO A 165 -14.56 10.87 7.05
N GLY A 166 -14.85 10.23 5.92
CA GLY A 166 -14.52 10.76 4.60
C GLY A 166 -14.37 9.67 3.53
N ASP A 167 -14.00 10.12 2.36
CA ASP A 167 -13.84 9.28 1.18
C ASP A 167 -12.36 9.06 0.87
N VAL A 168 -12.04 7.87 0.36
CA VAL A 168 -10.67 7.58 -0.07
C VAL A 168 -10.38 8.31 -1.37
N VAL A 169 -9.27 9.03 -1.37
CA VAL A 169 -8.69 9.66 -2.57
C VAL A 169 -7.25 9.21 -2.68
N THR A 170 -6.79 9.00 -3.90
CA THR A 170 -5.42 8.54 -4.13
C THR A 170 -4.56 9.63 -4.74
N PHE A 171 -3.27 9.54 -4.54
CA PHE A 171 -2.26 10.31 -5.25
C PHE A 171 -1.26 9.33 -5.85
N GLU A 172 -1.21 9.29 -7.14
CA GLU A 172 -0.44 8.31 -7.90
C GLU A 172 0.51 8.98 -8.86
N GLY A 173 1.57 8.29 -9.17
CA GLY A 173 2.53 8.82 -10.13
C GLY A 173 3.80 8.00 -10.24
N VAL A 174 4.80 8.64 -10.83
CA VAL A 174 6.14 8.11 -10.98
C VAL A 174 7.18 9.16 -10.63
N THR A 175 8.23 8.74 -9.94
CA THR A 175 9.35 9.60 -9.55
C THR A 175 10.63 9.24 -10.28
N ASP A 176 11.51 10.23 -10.43
CA ASP A 176 12.90 10.01 -10.84
C ASP A 176 13.81 9.60 -9.65
N LYS A 177 15.11 9.42 -9.93
CA LYS A 177 16.12 9.07 -8.92
C LYS A 177 16.31 10.13 -7.82
N ASP A 178 15.92 11.37 -8.08
CA ASP A 178 16.06 12.52 -7.19
C ASP A 178 14.74 12.85 -6.46
N LYS A 179 13.73 11.96 -6.59
CA LYS A 179 12.38 12.11 -6.01
C LYS A 179 11.56 13.24 -6.65
N ASN A 180 11.92 13.70 -7.85
CA ASN A 180 11.06 14.60 -8.58
C ASN A 180 9.88 13.80 -9.16
N ILE A 181 8.69 14.31 -9.00
CA ILE A 181 7.48 13.72 -9.56
C ILE A 181 7.46 14.04 -11.07
N LEU A 182 7.60 13.01 -11.90
CA LEU A 182 7.59 13.14 -13.36
C LEU A 182 6.17 13.17 -13.94
N PHE A 183 5.27 12.45 -13.30
CA PHE A 183 3.85 12.40 -13.63
C PHE A 183 3.06 12.12 -12.35
N SER A 184 1.89 12.71 -12.23
CA SER A 184 0.95 12.39 -11.14
C SER A 184 -0.50 12.61 -11.53
N THR A 185 -1.37 11.83 -10.90
CA THR A 185 -2.83 11.92 -11.01
C THR A 185 -3.45 11.58 -9.66
N SER A 186 -4.75 11.78 -9.54
CA SER A 186 -5.54 11.41 -8.36
C SER A 186 -6.78 10.66 -8.80
N HIS A 187 -7.17 9.63 -8.07
CA HIS A 187 -8.45 8.97 -8.24
C HIS A 187 -9.34 9.25 -7.03
N TYR A 188 -10.58 9.54 -7.32
CA TYR A 188 -11.64 9.71 -6.33
C TYR A 188 -12.57 8.51 -6.44
N MET A 189 -12.78 7.85 -5.32
CA MET A 189 -13.69 6.70 -5.25
C MET A 189 -15.05 7.16 -4.77
N ASP A 190 -16.08 6.92 -5.59
CA ASP A 190 -17.46 7.30 -5.27
C ASP A 190 -18.11 6.32 -4.27
N THR A 191 -17.44 5.18 -4.03
CA THR A 191 -17.87 4.15 -3.07
C THR A 191 -16.72 3.78 -2.14
N SER A 192 -17.02 3.57 -0.85
CA SER A 192 -16.02 3.07 0.10
C SER A 192 -15.52 1.69 -0.32
N ILE A 193 -14.20 1.50 -0.44
CA ILE A 193 -13.61 0.19 -0.74
C ILE A 193 -14.05 -0.85 0.30
N MET A 194 -14.14 -0.47 1.56
CA MET A 194 -14.57 -1.34 2.65
C MET A 194 -16.04 -1.80 2.47
N ASP A 195 -16.93 -0.88 2.11
CA ASP A 195 -18.34 -1.22 1.86
C ASP A 195 -18.46 -2.08 0.60
N THR A 196 -17.69 -1.78 -0.44
CA THR A 196 -17.65 -2.57 -1.69
C THR A 196 -17.18 -4.00 -1.46
N VAL A 197 -16.11 -4.20 -0.69
CA VAL A 197 -15.60 -5.55 -0.37
C VAL A 197 -16.59 -6.34 0.48
N ASN A 198 -17.26 -5.67 1.44
CA ASN A 198 -18.24 -6.30 2.33
C ASN A 198 -19.56 -6.61 1.62
N ASP A 199 -20.01 -5.75 0.71
CA ASP A 199 -21.32 -5.84 0.05
C ASP A 199 -21.26 -6.41 -1.38
N ALA A 200 -20.05 -6.72 -1.88
CA ALA A 200 -19.78 -7.16 -3.26
C ALA A 200 -20.41 -6.22 -4.31
N SER A 201 -20.35 -4.91 -4.07
CA SER A 201 -20.89 -3.88 -4.96
C SER A 201 -19.85 -3.38 -5.98
N ASP A 202 -20.33 -2.71 -7.04
CA ASP A 202 -19.44 -2.13 -8.04
C ASP A 202 -18.68 -0.92 -7.47
N ILE A 203 -17.43 -0.74 -7.90
CA ILE A 203 -16.60 0.42 -7.58
C ILE A 203 -16.66 1.37 -8.77
N TYR A 204 -16.99 2.64 -8.49
CA TYR A 204 -16.88 3.73 -9.44
C TYR A 204 -15.78 4.68 -8.97
N PHE A 205 -14.93 5.08 -9.89
CA PHE A 205 -13.90 6.08 -9.64
C PHE A 205 -13.73 6.98 -10.86
N HIS A 206 -13.18 8.17 -10.64
CA HIS A 206 -12.77 9.07 -11.70
C HIS A 206 -11.40 9.66 -11.39
N SER A 207 -10.65 9.97 -12.45
CA SER A 207 -9.32 10.58 -12.34
C SER A 207 -9.42 12.09 -12.44
N GLU A 208 -8.60 12.78 -11.65
CA GLU A 208 -8.51 14.24 -11.68
C GLU A 208 -7.05 14.72 -11.79
N PRO A 209 -6.79 15.81 -12.53
CA PRO A 209 -5.52 16.50 -12.48
C PRO A 209 -5.22 17.00 -11.07
N VAL A 210 -3.96 16.97 -10.67
CA VAL A 210 -3.53 17.29 -9.30
C VAL A 210 -2.79 18.62 -9.18
N GLU A 211 -2.40 19.25 -10.29
CA GLU A 211 -1.65 20.49 -10.30
C GLU A 211 -2.41 21.61 -9.59
N GLY A 212 -1.74 22.24 -8.63
CA GLY A 212 -2.31 23.33 -7.82
C GLY A 212 -3.32 22.89 -6.77
N LYS A 213 -3.53 21.58 -6.58
CA LYS A 213 -4.43 21.05 -5.55
C LYS A 213 -3.66 20.67 -4.27
N PRO A 214 -4.32 20.72 -3.10
CA PRO A 214 -3.69 20.34 -1.82
C PRO A 214 -3.10 18.93 -1.81
N ILE A 215 -3.69 17.99 -2.56
CA ILE A 215 -3.22 16.61 -2.65
C ILE A 215 -1.82 16.50 -3.24
N TYR A 216 -1.45 17.39 -4.17
CA TYR A 216 -0.10 17.43 -4.75
C TYR A 216 0.94 17.80 -3.68
N GLU A 217 0.69 18.85 -2.90
CA GLU A 217 1.61 19.31 -1.85
C GLU A 217 1.81 18.26 -0.75
N ILE A 218 0.72 17.58 -0.36
CA ILE A 218 0.79 16.51 0.64
C ILE A 218 1.48 15.28 0.05
N GLY A 219 1.14 14.89 -1.18
CA GLY A 219 1.75 13.78 -1.88
C GLY A 219 3.26 13.96 -2.07
N GLU A 220 3.72 15.17 -2.42
CA GLU A 220 5.15 15.49 -2.51
C GLU A 220 5.87 15.32 -1.15
N LYS A 221 5.23 15.68 -0.03
CA LYS A 221 5.79 15.42 1.31
C LYS A 221 5.90 13.94 1.58
N VAL A 222 4.91 13.14 1.18
CA VAL A 222 4.91 11.68 1.35
C VAL A 222 6.00 11.04 0.49
N VAL A 223 6.14 11.44 -0.80
CA VAL A 223 7.25 11.00 -1.67
C VAL A 223 8.61 11.20 -0.99
N LYS A 224 8.82 12.39 -0.39
CA LYS A 224 10.07 12.72 0.30
C LYS A 224 10.27 11.92 1.59
N ALA A 225 9.21 11.74 2.37
CA ALA A 225 9.26 11.06 3.67
C ALA A 225 9.52 9.55 3.54
N PHE A 226 8.93 8.92 2.53
CA PHE A 226 9.12 7.49 2.25
C PHE A 226 10.26 7.20 1.28
N ASP A 227 11.06 8.21 0.93
CA ASP A 227 12.21 8.10 0.04
C ASP A 227 11.88 7.41 -1.31
N THR A 228 10.73 7.73 -1.87
CA THR A 228 10.21 7.13 -3.10
C THR A 228 11.02 7.61 -4.31
N ARG A 229 11.88 6.74 -4.87
CA ARG A 229 12.81 7.06 -5.96
C ARG A 229 12.64 6.11 -7.13
N SER A 230 12.67 6.66 -8.34
CA SER A 230 12.73 5.90 -9.60
C SER A 230 11.67 4.81 -9.65
N ARG A 231 10.42 5.12 -9.29
CA ARG A 231 9.36 4.12 -9.23
C ARG A 231 7.97 4.72 -9.31
N PHE A 232 7.03 3.83 -9.56
CA PHE A 232 5.62 4.12 -9.37
C PHE A 232 5.30 4.23 -7.88
N PHE A 233 4.27 5.00 -7.57
CA PHE A 233 3.70 5.10 -6.24
C PHE A 233 2.19 5.23 -6.32
N HIS A 234 1.53 4.70 -5.30
CA HIS A 234 0.10 4.79 -5.04
C HIS A 234 -0.09 5.10 -3.55
N PHE A 235 -0.47 6.33 -3.25
CA PHE A 235 -0.68 6.80 -1.89
C PHE A 235 -2.16 7.05 -1.66
N GLU A 236 -2.68 6.54 -0.56
CA GLU A 236 -4.07 6.70 -0.18
C GLU A 236 -4.22 7.73 0.93
N PHE A 237 -5.26 8.54 0.81
CA PHE A 237 -5.67 9.55 1.79
C PHE A 237 -7.17 9.46 2.03
N ILE A 238 -7.62 9.84 3.22
CA ILE A 238 -9.03 10.10 3.50
C ILE A 238 -9.24 11.60 3.41
N LYS A 239 -10.12 12.05 2.49
CA LYS A 239 -10.58 13.42 2.40
C LYS A 239 -11.74 13.59 3.37
N LEU A 240 -11.53 14.37 4.43
CA LEU A 240 -12.49 14.54 5.50
C LEU A 240 -13.84 15.05 4.98
N SER A 241 -14.92 14.35 5.29
CA SER A 241 -16.31 14.77 4.99
C SER A 241 -16.87 15.78 5.98
N GLU A 242 -16.24 15.88 7.15
CA GLU A 242 -16.59 16.81 8.24
C GLU A 242 -15.35 17.19 9.06
N ASP A 243 -15.47 18.17 9.94
CA ASP A 243 -14.39 18.55 10.86
C ASP A 243 -14.13 17.42 11.86
N LYS A 244 -12.88 16.97 12.00
CA LYS A 244 -12.48 15.96 12.97
C LYS A 244 -11.45 16.56 13.94
N PRO A 245 -11.78 16.71 15.24
CA PRO A 245 -10.84 17.25 16.23
C PRO A 245 -9.51 16.48 16.23
N GLY A 246 -8.40 17.21 16.27
CA GLY A 246 -7.07 16.62 16.24
C GLY A 246 -6.54 16.29 14.84
N LEU A 247 -7.40 15.99 13.85
CA LEU A 247 -7.01 15.65 12.48
C LEU A 247 -7.09 16.87 11.54
N GLY A 248 -8.26 17.47 11.36
CA GLY A 248 -8.42 18.55 10.41
C GLY A 248 -9.84 19.04 10.25
N ARG A 249 -10.04 19.87 9.24
CA ARG A 249 -11.36 20.40 8.84
C ARG A 249 -11.89 19.60 7.65
N LYS A 250 -13.18 19.71 7.40
CA LYS A 250 -13.79 19.18 6.19
C LYS A 250 -12.99 19.55 4.93
N GLY A 251 -12.66 18.56 4.14
CA GLY A 251 -11.84 18.67 2.92
C GLY A 251 -10.33 18.50 3.13
N ASP A 252 -9.82 18.50 4.36
CA ASP A 252 -8.42 18.17 4.65
C ASP A 252 -8.16 16.70 4.36
N LEU A 253 -6.88 16.40 4.03
CA LEU A 253 -6.43 15.06 3.65
C LEU A 253 -5.66 14.42 4.82
N VAL A 254 -6.08 13.22 5.21
CA VAL A 254 -5.45 12.41 6.25
C VAL A 254 -4.78 11.20 5.59
N PRO A 255 -3.46 10.99 5.72
CA PRO A 255 -2.79 9.85 5.13
C PRO A 255 -3.34 8.51 5.65
N LEU A 256 -3.55 7.56 4.75
CA LEU A 256 -4.05 6.23 5.04
C LEU A 256 -3.01 5.15 4.81
N GLU A 257 -2.49 5.04 3.59
CA GLU A 257 -1.56 3.98 3.19
C GLU A 257 -0.59 4.45 2.09
N VAL A 258 0.59 3.83 2.05
CA VAL A 258 1.61 4.01 1.01
C VAL A 258 1.87 2.68 0.32
N ASN A 259 1.71 2.66 -0.99
CA ASN A 259 2.16 1.58 -1.85
C ASN A 259 3.16 2.11 -2.88
N THR A 260 4.27 1.39 -3.05
CA THR A 260 5.33 1.76 -4.01
C THR A 260 5.26 0.88 -5.26
N VAL A 261 4.05 0.62 -5.71
CA VAL A 261 3.72 -0.14 -6.91
C VAL A 261 2.72 0.65 -7.74
N SER A 262 2.59 0.32 -9.02
CA SER A 262 1.51 0.88 -9.83
C SER A 262 0.16 0.31 -9.38
N TYR A 263 -0.88 1.11 -9.48
CA TYR A 263 -2.25 0.65 -9.18
C TYR A 263 -2.71 -0.35 -10.27
N THR A 264 -2.46 -1.62 -10.02
CA THR A 264 -2.70 -2.69 -11.00
C THR A 264 -4.16 -3.11 -11.09
N HIS A 265 -4.98 -2.81 -10.08
CA HIS A 265 -6.40 -3.19 -10.06
C HIS A 265 -7.23 -2.48 -11.13
N LEU A 266 -6.78 -1.33 -11.63
CA LEU A 266 -7.44 -0.63 -12.74
C LEU A 266 -7.32 -1.34 -14.09
N ARG A 267 -6.34 -2.23 -14.28
CA ARG A 267 -6.15 -2.96 -15.53
C ARG A 267 -7.07 -4.18 -15.69
N ALA A 268 -7.68 -4.66 -14.61
CA ALA A 268 -8.50 -5.88 -14.64
C ALA A 268 -9.89 -5.68 -15.27
N HIS A 269 -10.33 -4.45 -15.50
CA HIS A 269 -11.69 -4.14 -15.94
C HIS A 269 -11.76 -3.27 -17.21
N GLU A 270 -10.64 -3.04 -17.90
CA GLU A 270 -10.64 -2.40 -19.23
C GLU A 270 -10.97 -3.40 -20.34
N THR A 271 -12.08 -4.11 -20.20
CA THR A 271 -12.61 -4.92 -21.32
C THR A 271 -13.97 -4.42 -21.75
#